data_2a3729261c3ca5e8614e597b916e0174
#
_entry.id   2a3729261c3ca5e8614e597b916e0174
#
_cell.length_a   1.000
_cell.length_b   1.000
_cell.length_c   1.000
_cell.angle_alpha   90.00
_cell.angle_beta   90.00
_cell.angle_gamma   90.00
#
_symmetry.space_group_name_H-M   'P 1'
#
loop_
_entity.id
_entity.type
_entity.pdbx_description
1 polymer ?
#
loop_
_entity_poly.entity_id
_entity_poly.type
_entity_poly.pdbx_seq_one_letter_code
_entity_poly.pdbx_strand_id
1 'polypeptide(L)'
;MAYETTEEAVRTLNGKHPRQNCIVAPGRMGFRAWESVEDNISHNREMLRIARKYGQPIHTHAYGKDVQFLYDHTPEVFDWKLSLTHSTGYSESELEILEKTGAYVFHGPSTHSHLLRWCPVMEMLDRGIHVAVITDGTAPDRSYDLWRDMKNLQLMQRAKHQDTRLIPCGKALEMARALGIDHLVGSLAVGKKADVIAIDAQQPHLAPFGPMPVQRLVYHAMGQDVNLVIVNGEIMMEGRTLTQIDEKQLIQDTKDVLAETLERAGHPQVCDNPHLYDLRQ
;
A
#
# COMPACT_ATOMS: atom_id res chain seq x y z
N MET A 1 2.95 -4.21 26.42
CA MET A 1 2.62 -2.87 25.87
C MET A 1 2.24 -2.87 24.40
N ALA A 2 3.09 -3.25 23.43
CA ALA A 2 2.72 -3.17 21.99
C ALA A 2 1.51 -4.06 21.61
N TYR A 3 1.38 -5.24 22.18
CA TYR A 3 0.28 -6.17 21.90
C TYR A 3 -1.04 -5.69 22.48
N GLU A 4 -1.03 -5.22 23.71
CA GLU A 4 -2.20 -4.65 24.40
C GLU A 4 -2.73 -3.45 23.62
N THR A 5 -1.84 -2.60 23.10
CA THR A 5 -2.22 -1.44 22.27
C THR A 5 -2.84 -1.88 20.95
N THR A 6 -2.27 -2.91 20.27
CA THR A 6 -2.84 -3.44 19.03
C THR A 6 -4.20 -4.07 19.27
N GLU A 7 -4.33 -4.90 20.29
CA GLU A 7 -5.60 -5.54 20.63
C GLU A 7 -6.66 -4.51 21.04
N GLU A 8 -6.28 -3.51 21.83
CA GLU A 8 -7.17 -2.43 22.24
C GLU A 8 -7.62 -1.59 21.04
N ALA A 9 -6.73 -1.23 20.13
CA ALA A 9 -7.07 -0.48 18.93
C ALA A 9 -8.10 -1.23 18.07
N VAL A 10 -7.89 -2.53 17.83
CA VAL A 10 -8.86 -3.34 17.08
C VAL A 10 -10.19 -3.40 17.82
N ARG A 11 -10.19 -3.66 19.14
CA ARG A 11 -11.38 -3.75 19.96
C ARG A 11 -12.19 -2.46 19.99
N THR A 12 -11.52 -1.30 20.01
CA THR A 12 -12.16 0.01 20.18
C THR A 12 -12.55 0.69 18.90
N LEU A 13 -11.84 0.42 17.79
CA LEU A 13 -12.02 1.13 16.52
C LEU A 13 -12.74 0.31 15.46
N ASN A 14 -12.63 -1.02 15.48
CA ASN A 14 -13.21 -1.84 14.42
C ASN A 14 -14.74 -1.76 14.43
N GLY A 15 -15.30 -1.43 13.25
CA GLY A 15 -16.76 -1.34 13.06
C GLY A 15 -17.45 -0.20 13.79
N LYS A 16 -16.71 0.77 14.35
CA LYS A 16 -17.30 1.95 15.03
C LYS A 16 -17.89 2.96 14.04
N HIS A 17 -17.43 2.94 12.81
CA HIS A 17 -17.97 3.75 11.74
C HIS A 17 -18.24 2.86 10.51
N PRO A 18 -19.35 3.09 9.74
CA PRO A 18 -19.70 2.24 8.58
C PRO A 18 -18.63 2.13 7.50
N ARG A 19 -17.71 3.09 7.45
CA ARG A 19 -16.59 3.15 6.50
C ARG A 19 -15.25 2.76 7.11
N GLN A 20 -15.23 2.31 8.38
CA GLN A 20 -14.00 1.99 9.10
C GLN A 20 -13.93 0.50 9.42
N ASN A 21 -12.92 -0.15 8.87
CA ASN A 21 -12.52 -1.51 9.25
C ASN A 21 -11.07 -1.47 9.71
N CYS A 22 -10.76 -2.26 10.73
CA CYS A 22 -9.39 -2.43 11.19
C CYS A 22 -8.75 -3.66 10.56
N ILE A 23 -7.43 -3.62 10.43
CA ILE A 23 -6.58 -4.78 10.16
C ILE A 23 -5.54 -4.88 11.26
N VAL A 24 -5.01 -6.07 11.50
CA VAL A 24 -3.88 -6.25 12.41
C VAL A 24 -2.59 -5.99 11.63
N ALA A 25 -1.93 -4.88 11.95
CA ALA A 25 -0.72 -4.43 11.25
C ALA A 25 0.46 -4.33 12.25
N PRO A 26 1.14 -5.44 12.55
CA PRO A 26 2.17 -5.50 13.60
C PRO A 26 3.53 -4.90 13.19
N GLY A 27 3.61 -4.16 12.11
CA GLY A 27 4.86 -3.70 11.52
C GLY A 27 5.54 -4.83 10.76
N ARG A 28 6.36 -5.66 11.42
CA ARG A 28 7.03 -6.79 10.76
C ARG A 28 6.82 -8.09 11.53
N MET A 29 6.27 -9.07 10.86
CA MET A 29 6.29 -10.48 11.24
C MET A 29 7.43 -11.21 10.48
N GLY A 30 7.77 -12.41 10.91
CA GLY A 30 8.88 -13.19 10.36
C GLY A 30 10.14 -13.04 11.18
N PHE A 31 11.30 -12.87 10.54
CA PHE A 31 12.60 -12.82 11.18
C PHE A 31 13.07 -11.39 11.42
N ARG A 32 13.03 -10.96 12.67
CA ARG A 32 13.62 -9.69 13.14
C ARG A 32 14.97 -9.97 13.79
N ALA A 33 16.04 -9.64 13.09
CA ALA A 33 17.41 -10.02 13.49
C ALA A 33 17.90 -9.45 14.84
N TRP A 34 17.18 -8.47 15.39
CA TRP A 34 17.47 -7.86 16.69
C TRP A 34 16.74 -8.51 17.86
N GLU A 35 15.98 -9.57 17.61
CA GLU A 35 15.25 -10.34 18.61
C GLU A 35 15.66 -11.82 18.57
N SER A 36 15.37 -12.55 19.65
CA SER A 36 15.59 -14.00 19.67
C SER A 36 14.62 -14.72 18.72
N VAL A 37 14.91 -15.95 18.36
CA VAL A 37 14.01 -16.78 17.55
C VAL A 37 12.68 -17.00 18.30
N GLU A 38 12.76 -17.26 19.60
CA GLU A 38 11.63 -17.49 20.48
C GLU A 38 10.71 -16.25 20.58
N ASP A 39 11.31 -15.05 20.67
CA ASP A 39 10.56 -13.79 20.71
C ASP A 39 9.86 -13.53 19.36
N ASN A 40 10.52 -13.82 18.25
CA ASN A 40 9.91 -13.73 16.93
C ASN A 40 8.71 -14.68 16.78
N ILE A 41 8.86 -15.94 17.20
CA ILE A 41 7.78 -16.93 17.19
C ILE A 41 6.62 -16.48 18.07
N SER A 42 6.91 -16.03 19.29
CA SER A 42 5.92 -15.53 20.24
C SER A 42 5.14 -14.36 19.67
N HIS A 43 5.85 -13.40 19.07
CA HIS A 43 5.24 -12.24 18.41
C HIS A 43 4.31 -12.65 17.25
N ASN A 44 4.76 -13.52 16.36
CA ASN A 44 3.96 -13.96 15.22
C ASN A 44 2.68 -14.66 15.68
N ARG A 45 2.76 -15.53 16.69
CA ARG A 45 1.59 -16.22 17.27
C ARG A 45 0.62 -15.27 17.95
N GLU A 46 1.13 -14.28 18.68
CA GLU A 46 0.28 -13.31 19.36
C GLU A 46 -0.49 -12.43 18.36
N MET A 47 0.16 -11.99 17.28
CA MET A 47 -0.53 -11.25 16.22
C MET A 47 -1.62 -12.09 15.55
N LEU A 48 -1.35 -13.37 15.29
CA LEU A 48 -2.35 -14.30 14.77
C LEU A 48 -3.51 -14.51 15.75
N ARG A 49 -3.22 -14.62 17.05
CA ARG A 49 -4.23 -14.75 18.10
C ARG A 49 -5.19 -13.54 18.09
N ILE A 50 -4.65 -12.33 18.05
CA ILE A 50 -5.45 -11.09 17.98
C ILE A 50 -6.28 -11.07 16.69
N ALA A 51 -5.67 -11.36 15.54
CA ALA A 51 -6.36 -11.36 14.26
C ALA A 51 -7.53 -12.35 14.24
N ARG A 52 -7.33 -13.57 14.72
CA ARG A 52 -8.38 -14.60 14.81
C ARG A 52 -9.48 -14.23 15.80
N LYS A 53 -9.12 -13.68 16.96
CA LYS A 53 -10.08 -13.25 17.99
C LYS A 53 -11.08 -12.23 17.47
N TYR A 54 -10.65 -11.33 16.63
CA TYR A 54 -11.48 -10.24 16.09
C TYR A 54 -11.90 -10.44 14.63
N GLY A 55 -11.52 -11.56 14.01
CA GLY A 55 -11.87 -11.87 12.62
C GLY A 55 -11.17 -10.97 11.60
N GLN A 56 -10.06 -10.34 11.97
CA GLN A 56 -9.39 -9.33 11.14
C GLN A 56 -8.23 -9.94 10.32
N PRO A 57 -7.98 -9.45 9.10
CA PRO A 57 -6.80 -9.83 8.34
C PRO A 57 -5.51 -9.31 8.99
N ILE A 58 -4.39 -9.94 8.64
CA ILE A 58 -3.04 -9.50 9.00
C ILE A 58 -2.41 -8.82 7.80
N HIS A 59 -1.80 -7.65 8.03
CA HIS A 59 -0.98 -6.93 7.06
C HIS A 59 0.37 -6.61 7.67
N THR A 60 1.46 -7.12 7.10
CA THR A 60 2.78 -7.00 7.68
C THR A 60 3.86 -6.69 6.65
N HIS A 61 4.91 -5.98 7.07
CA HIS A 61 6.14 -5.90 6.27
C HIS A 61 6.78 -7.28 6.14
N ALA A 62 7.31 -7.59 4.96
CA ALA A 62 8.05 -8.82 4.72
C ALA A 62 9.17 -8.62 3.71
N TYR A 63 10.32 -9.17 4.01
CA TYR A 63 11.54 -9.13 3.19
C TYR A 63 12.10 -10.54 3.06
N GLY A 64 13.19 -10.71 2.30
CA GLY A 64 13.86 -12.00 2.20
C GLY A 64 14.14 -12.62 3.57
N LYS A 65 13.89 -13.91 3.70
CA LYS A 65 13.90 -14.76 4.90
C LYS A 65 12.64 -14.70 5.78
N ASP A 66 11.78 -13.71 5.64
CA ASP A 66 10.60 -13.61 6.49
C ASP A 66 9.56 -14.69 6.18
N VAL A 67 9.31 -14.94 4.90
CA VAL A 67 8.35 -15.97 4.47
C VAL A 67 8.85 -17.37 4.86
N GLN A 68 10.14 -17.65 4.66
CA GLN A 68 10.73 -18.90 5.06
C GLN A 68 10.66 -19.09 6.59
N PHE A 69 10.99 -18.06 7.37
CA PHE A 69 10.90 -18.11 8.83
C PHE A 69 9.47 -18.38 9.32
N LEU A 70 8.49 -17.67 8.75
CA LEU A 70 7.07 -17.88 9.08
C LEU A 70 6.66 -19.33 8.78
N TYR A 71 7.06 -19.86 7.63
CA TYR A 71 6.69 -21.20 7.20
C TYR A 71 7.32 -22.29 8.09
N ASP A 72 8.57 -22.10 8.51
CA ASP A 72 9.29 -23.08 9.33
C ASP A 72 8.84 -23.06 10.81
N HIS A 73 8.43 -21.91 11.35
CA HIS A 73 8.22 -21.74 12.80
C HIS A 73 6.77 -21.43 13.20
N THR A 74 6.00 -20.82 12.31
CA THR A 74 4.61 -20.39 12.57
C THR A 74 3.74 -20.57 11.33
N PRO A 75 3.71 -21.78 10.70
CA PRO A 75 3.00 -22.02 9.44
C PRO A 75 1.50 -21.74 9.54
N GLU A 76 0.93 -21.80 10.73
CA GLU A 76 -0.47 -21.50 11.00
C GLU A 76 -0.87 -20.04 10.66
N VAL A 77 0.08 -19.15 10.41
CA VAL A 77 -0.16 -17.77 9.95
C VAL A 77 -0.69 -17.76 8.52
N PHE A 78 -0.25 -18.71 7.69
CA PHE A 78 -0.69 -18.85 6.30
C PHE A 78 -2.10 -19.41 6.16
N ASP A 79 -2.64 -20.04 7.20
CA ASP A 79 -4.05 -20.49 7.24
C ASP A 79 -5.02 -19.32 7.51
N TRP A 80 -4.53 -18.11 7.59
CA TRP A 80 -5.30 -16.91 7.85
C TRP A 80 -5.17 -15.90 6.70
N LYS A 81 -5.98 -14.84 6.74
CA LYS A 81 -5.92 -13.74 5.75
C LYS A 81 -4.64 -12.93 5.94
N LEU A 82 -3.58 -13.32 5.26
CA LEU A 82 -2.25 -12.72 5.36
C LEU A 82 -1.91 -11.93 4.10
N SER A 83 -1.43 -10.70 4.29
CA SER A 83 -0.84 -9.87 3.25
C SER A 83 0.57 -9.38 3.66
N LEU A 84 1.49 -9.47 2.72
CA LEU A 84 2.92 -9.22 2.89
C LEU A 84 3.34 -8.01 2.07
N THR A 85 3.78 -6.96 2.74
CA THR A 85 4.20 -5.71 2.08
C THR A 85 5.69 -5.69 1.80
N HIS A 86 6.07 -5.02 0.72
CA HIS A 86 7.40 -4.89 0.15
C HIS A 86 7.84 -6.10 -0.66
N SER A 87 7.96 -7.27 -0.04
CA SER A 87 8.23 -8.55 -0.71
C SER A 87 9.49 -8.51 -1.59
N THR A 88 10.55 -7.91 -1.07
CA THR A 88 11.84 -7.76 -1.75
C THR A 88 12.86 -8.75 -1.25
N GLY A 89 13.72 -9.24 -2.15
CA GLY A 89 14.81 -10.14 -1.80
C GLY A 89 14.38 -11.57 -1.46
N TYR A 90 13.22 -11.99 -1.95
CA TYR A 90 12.75 -13.36 -1.78
C TYR A 90 13.59 -14.36 -2.57
N SER A 91 13.86 -15.49 -1.93
CA SER A 91 14.46 -16.68 -2.53
C SER A 91 13.44 -17.49 -3.32
N GLU A 92 13.93 -18.42 -4.13
CA GLU A 92 13.08 -19.37 -4.87
C GLU A 92 12.17 -20.16 -3.93
N SER A 93 12.69 -20.64 -2.79
CA SER A 93 11.91 -21.37 -1.79
C SER A 93 10.79 -20.50 -1.18
N GLU A 94 11.02 -19.19 -0.99
CA GLU A 94 9.97 -18.29 -0.50
C GLU A 94 8.88 -18.05 -1.55
N LEU A 95 9.23 -17.98 -2.83
CA LEU A 95 8.24 -17.92 -3.91
C LEU A 95 7.40 -19.20 -3.99
N GLU A 96 8.00 -20.38 -3.82
CA GLU A 96 7.26 -21.65 -3.74
C GLU A 96 6.30 -21.70 -2.55
N ILE A 97 6.70 -21.16 -1.40
CA ILE A 97 5.82 -21.03 -0.22
C ILE A 97 4.63 -20.12 -0.53
N LEU A 98 4.85 -18.98 -1.15
CA LEU A 98 3.79 -18.04 -1.51
C LEU A 98 2.82 -18.65 -2.52
N GLU A 99 3.31 -19.34 -3.54
CA GLU A 99 2.51 -20.08 -4.52
C GLU A 99 1.61 -21.12 -3.83
N LYS A 100 2.18 -21.90 -2.91
CA LYS A 100 1.49 -22.95 -2.17
C LYS A 100 0.46 -22.42 -1.18
N THR A 101 0.75 -21.31 -0.50
CA THR A 101 -0.08 -20.78 0.60
C THR A 101 -1.13 -19.78 0.12
N GLY A 102 -0.93 -19.16 -1.04
CA GLY A 102 -1.85 -18.15 -1.57
C GLY A 102 -1.84 -16.83 -0.80
N ALA A 103 -0.80 -16.55 -0.01
CA ALA A 103 -0.66 -15.26 0.68
C ALA A 103 -0.57 -14.11 -0.33
N TYR A 104 -1.19 -12.97 0.01
CA TYR A 104 -1.19 -11.79 -0.85
C TYR A 104 0.11 -11.00 -0.70
N VAL A 105 0.64 -10.51 -1.81
CA VAL A 105 1.81 -9.63 -1.85
C VAL A 105 1.39 -8.21 -2.17
N PHE A 106 1.88 -7.24 -1.41
CA PHE A 106 1.68 -5.81 -1.64
C PHE A 106 3.01 -5.15 -1.96
N HIS A 107 3.09 -4.55 -3.14
CA HIS A 107 4.32 -3.96 -3.67
C HIS A 107 4.16 -2.48 -3.95
N GLY A 108 5.04 -1.64 -3.36
CA GLY A 108 5.13 -0.21 -3.61
C GLY A 108 6.30 0.12 -4.56
N PRO A 109 6.07 0.23 -5.87
CA PRO A 109 7.13 0.43 -6.85
C PRO A 109 7.98 1.67 -6.60
N SER A 110 7.36 2.80 -6.28
CA SER A 110 8.07 4.04 -5.97
C SER A 110 9.01 3.89 -4.78
N THR A 111 8.52 3.26 -3.69
CA THR A 111 9.32 2.97 -2.49
C THR A 111 10.56 2.16 -2.82
N HIS A 112 10.39 1.09 -3.60
CA HIS A 112 11.51 0.18 -3.89
C HIS A 112 12.50 0.76 -4.89
N SER A 113 12.04 1.59 -5.84
CA SER A 113 12.93 2.38 -6.69
C SER A 113 13.85 3.28 -5.85
N HIS A 114 13.28 3.94 -4.86
CA HIS A 114 13.98 4.85 -3.97
C HIS A 114 15.01 4.15 -3.09
N LEU A 115 14.65 2.97 -2.58
CA LEU A 115 15.51 2.15 -1.72
C LEU A 115 16.46 1.23 -2.49
N LEU A 116 16.48 1.30 -3.82
CA LEU A 116 17.28 0.44 -4.70
C LEU A 116 17.05 -1.05 -4.45
N ARG A 117 15.81 -1.42 -4.12
CA ARG A 117 15.41 -2.81 -3.85
C ARG A 117 14.59 -3.36 -5.02
N TRP A 118 14.62 -4.67 -5.18
CA TRP A 118 13.90 -5.36 -6.22
C TRP A 118 12.85 -6.31 -5.66
N CYS A 119 11.62 -6.21 -6.18
CA CYS A 119 10.56 -7.18 -5.95
C CYS A 119 10.39 -8.04 -7.22
N PRO A 120 10.42 -9.37 -7.12
CA PRO A 120 10.32 -10.27 -8.28
C PRO A 120 8.86 -10.42 -8.74
N VAL A 121 8.27 -9.31 -9.18
CA VAL A 121 6.84 -9.26 -9.52
C VAL A 121 6.50 -10.18 -10.69
N MET A 122 7.33 -10.24 -11.72
CA MET A 122 7.06 -11.11 -12.87
C MET A 122 7.11 -12.58 -12.48
N GLU A 123 8.13 -12.97 -11.72
CA GLU A 123 8.28 -14.33 -11.19
C GLU A 123 7.11 -14.74 -10.31
N MET A 124 6.55 -13.79 -9.54
CA MET A 124 5.35 -14.01 -8.73
C MET A 124 4.10 -14.17 -9.60
N LEU A 125 3.91 -13.31 -10.61
CA LEU A 125 2.75 -13.37 -11.51
C LEU A 125 2.75 -14.66 -12.35
N ASP A 126 3.92 -15.11 -12.80
CA ASP A 126 4.08 -16.35 -13.58
C ASP A 126 3.71 -17.60 -12.74
N ARG A 127 3.83 -17.52 -11.42
CA ARG A 127 3.41 -18.55 -10.44
C ARG A 127 1.95 -18.42 -9.99
N GLY A 128 1.23 -17.40 -10.48
CA GLY A 128 -0.14 -17.13 -10.03
C GLY A 128 -0.24 -16.51 -8.63
N ILE A 129 0.87 -16.03 -8.06
CA ILE A 129 0.85 -15.32 -6.78
C ILE A 129 0.14 -13.98 -6.95
N HIS A 130 -0.75 -13.67 -6.02
CA HIS A 130 -1.50 -12.41 -6.03
C HIS A 130 -0.61 -11.24 -5.63
N VAL A 131 -0.34 -10.34 -6.56
CA VAL A 131 0.45 -9.13 -6.32
C VAL A 131 -0.42 -7.90 -6.50
N ALA A 132 -0.46 -7.06 -5.47
CA ALA A 132 -1.13 -5.77 -5.48
C ALA A 132 -0.14 -4.62 -5.53
N VAL A 133 -0.52 -3.56 -6.24
CA VAL A 133 0.20 -2.28 -6.24
C VAL A 133 -0.31 -1.39 -5.12
N ILE A 134 0.60 -0.83 -4.35
CA ILE A 134 0.34 0.15 -3.28
C ILE A 134 1.28 1.35 -3.42
N THR A 135 0.97 2.43 -2.73
CA THR A 135 1.82 3.63 -2.69
C THR A 135 2.84 3.60 -1.58
N ASP A 136 2.59 2.84 -0.50
CA ASP A 136 3.36 2.92 0.75
C ASP A 136 3.27 4.33 1.38
N GLY A 137 4.15 4.67 2.31
CA GLY A 137 4.19 5.99 2.95
C GLY A 137 4.78 7.10 2.07
N THR A 138 4.56 8.36 2.45
CA THR A 138 5.03 9.52 1.68
C THR A 138 6.45 9.97 1.99
N ALA A 139 7.06 9.48 3.04
CA ALA A 139 8.42 9.85 3.41
C ALA A 139 9.49 9.04 2.63
N PRO A 140 10.57 9.68 2.11
CA PRO A 140 10.79 11.14 2.07
C PRO A 140 10.20 11.82 0.83
N ASP A 141 9.99 11.17 -0.31
CA ASP A 141 9.61 11.83 -1.58
C ASP A 141 8.61 11.05 -2.40
N ARG A 142 7.84 10.18 -1.77
CA ARG A 142 6.78 9.39 -2.41
C ARG A 142 5.46 10.13 -2.36
N SER A 143 4.53 9.74 -3.20
CA SER A 143 3.19 10.31 -3.21
C SER A 143 2.13 9.23 -2.99
N TYR A 144 0.95 9.61 -2.53
CA TYR A 144 -0.21 8.71 -2.47
C TYR A 144 -0.94 8.57 -3.81
N ASP A 145 -0.25 8.81 -4.93
CA ASP A 145 -0.81 8.71 -6.26
C ASP A 145 -0.62 7.31 -6.86
N LEU A 146 -1.65 6.48 -6.76
CA LEU A 146 -1.61 5.10 -7.24
C LEU A 146 -1.45 5.00 -8.77
N TRP A 147 -1.89 6.00 -9.56
CA TRP A 147 -1.64 6.06 -11.01
C TRP A 147 -0.14 6.07 -11.30
N ARG A 148 0.59 6.85 -10.53
CA ARG A 148 2.05 6.94 -10.60
C ARG A 148 2.72 5.61 -10.29
N ASP A 149 2.26 4.90 -9.25
CA ASP A 149 2.83 3.61 -8.88
C ASP A 149 2.52 2.50 -9.88
N MET A 150 1.32 2.48 -10.47
CA MET A 150 1.02 1.57 -11.58
C MET A 150 1.95 1.78 -12.77
N LYS A 151 2.23 3.03 -13.14
CA LYS A 151 3.17 3.36 -14.20
C LYS A 151 4.61 2.97 -13.85
N ASN A 152 5.05 3.27 -12.64
CA ASN A 152 6.38 2.92 -12.16
C ASN A 152 6.60 1.40 -12.15
N LEU A 153 5.62 0.63 -11.71
CA LEU A 153 5.64 -0.83 -11.80
C LEU A 153 5.96 -1.30 -13.23
N GLN A 154 5.19 -0.80 -14.21
CA GLN A 154 5.40 -1.18 -15.61
C GLN A 154 6.81 -0.84 -16.09
N LEU A 155 7.25 0.39 -15.83
CA LEU A 155 8.55 0.86 -16.30
C LEU A 155 9.70 0.08 -15.68
N MET A 156 9.64 -0.19 -14.39
CA MET A 156 10.67 -0.96 -13.68
C MET A 156 10.76 -2.40 -14.19
N GLN A 157 9.63 -3.10 -14.27
CA GLN A 157 9.61 -4.50 -14.72
C GLN A 157 10.07 -4.61 -16.18
N ARG A 158 9.59 -3.73 -17.06
CA ARG A 158 9.99 -3.70 -18.46
C ARG A 158 11.49 -3.40 -18.65
N ALA A 159 12.02 -2.46 -17.89
CA ALA A 159 13.44 -2.12 -17.92
C ALA A 159 14.31 -3.30 -17.44
N LYS A 160 13.89 -3.97 -16.35
CA LYS A 160 14.61 -5.10 -15.77
C LYS A 160 14.65 -6.30 -16.72
N HIS A 161 13.52 -6.66 -17.29
CA HIS A 161 13.37 -7.85 -18.13
C HIS A 161 13.60 -7.56 -19.63
N GLN A 162 13.87 -6.29 -20.01
CA GLN A 162 14.08 -5.87 -21.40
C GLN A 162 12.90 -6.27 -22.33
N ASP A 163 11.67 -6.23 -21.80
CA ASP A 163 10.45 -6.54 -22.55
C ASP A 163 9.36 -5.49 -22.30
N THR A 164 9.01 -4.74 -23.36
CA THR A 164 7.99 -3.67 -23.30
C THR A 164 6.56 -4.17 -23.19
N ARG A 165 6.31 -5.47 -23.36
CA ARG A 165 4.97 -6.08 -23.33
C ARG A 165 4.50 -6.42 -21.91
N LEU A 166 5.43 -6.48 -20.94
CA LEU A 166 5.14 -6.87 -19.57
C LEU A 166 4.14 -5.93 -18.88
N ILE A 167 3.29 -6.49 -18.08
CA ILE A 167 2.26 -5.82 -17.31
C ILE A 167 1.47 -4.83 -18.19
N PRO A 168 0.59 -5.30 -19.08
CA PRO A 168 -0.31 -4.42 -19.84
C PRO A 168 -1.13 -3.52 -18.92
N CYS A 169 -1.58 -2.37 -19.40
CA CYS A 169 -2.29 -1.38 -18.57
C CYS A 169 -3.52 -1.97 -17.86
N GLY A 170 -4.25 -2.88 -18.50
CA GLY A 170 -5.35 -3.61 -17.85
C GLY A 170 -4.89 -4.43 -16.65
N LYS A 171 -3.73 -5.10 -16.75
CA LYS A 171 -3.16 -5.86 -15.63
C LYS A 171 -2.68 -4.94 -14.50
N ALA A 172 -2.03 -3.81 -14.82
CA ALA A 172 -1.64 -2.83 -13.82
C ALA A 172 -2.85 -2.29 -13.04
N LEU A 173 -3.95 -2.00 -13.73
CA LEU A 173 -5.20 -1.56 -13.11
C LEU A 173 -5.86 -2.66 -12.26
N GLU A 174 -5.79 -3.91 -12.70
CA GLU A 174 -6.25 -5.07 -11.91
C GLU A 174 -5.44 -5.22 -10.62
N MET A 175 -4.12 -5.06 -10.68
CA MET A 175 -3.23 -5.15 -9.52
C MET A 175 -3.46 -4.03 -8.49
N ALA A 176 -4.13 -2.94 -8.84
CA ALA A 176 -4.55 -1.91 -7.89
C ALA A 176 -5.81 -2.31 -7.06
N ARG A 177 -6.38 -3.51 -7.25
CA ARG A 177 -7.66 -3.98 -6.68
C ARG A 177 -7.52 -5.04 -5.59
N ALA A 178 -6.47 -5.08 -4.85
CA ALA A 178 -6.05 -6.28 -4.11
C ALA A 178 -6.38 -6.33 -2.61
N LEU A 179 -7.47 -5.77 -2.15
CA LEU A 179 -7.83 -5.85 -0.72
C LEU A 179 -8.60 -7.14 -0.32
N GLY A 180 -8.88 -8.07 -1.26
CA GLY A 180 -9.67 -9.27 -0.97
C GLY A 180 -11.14 -8.97 -0.59
N ILE A 181 -11.62 -7.77 -0.90
CA ILE A 181 -13.00 -7.31 -0.66
C ILE A 181 -13.72 -7.00 -1.98
N ASP A 182 -13.29 -7.62 -3.06
CA ASP A 182 -13.84 -7.47 -4.40
C ASP A 182 -15.33 -7.86 -4.51
N HIS A 183 -15.83 -8.65 -3.57
CA HIS A 183 -17.26 -8.92 -3.41
C HIS A 183 -18.06 -7.69 -2.93
N LEU A 184 -17.41 -6.70 -2.31
CA LEU A 184 -18.03 -5.46 -1.79
C LEU A 184 -17.77 -4.25 -2.68
N VAL A 185 -16.56 -4.11 -3.22
CA VAL A 185 -16.09 -2.91 -3.96
C VAL A 185 -15.30 -3.30 -5.21
N GLY A 186 -14.74 -2.34 -5.92
CA GLY A 186 -13.80 -2.54 -7.03
C GLY A 186 -14.46 -2.78 -8.40
N SER A 187 -15.79 -2.78 -8.48
CA SER A 187 -16.54 -2.77 -9.75
C SER A 187 -17.92 -2.18 -9.56
N LEU A 188 -18.46 -1.56 -10.62
CA LEU A 188 -19.83 -1.05 -10.65
C LEU A 188 -20.77 -2.22 -10.96
N ALA A 189 -21.33 -2.83 -9.92
CA ALA A 189 -22.27 -3.94 -10.03
C ALA A 189 -23.38 -3.83 -8.98
N VAL A 190 -24.56 -4.32 -9.31
CA VAL A 190 -25.70 -4.34 -8.38
C VAL A 190 -25.36 -5.16 -7.15
N GLY A 191 -25.63 -4.62 -5.96
CA GLY A 191 -25.35 -5.24 -4.66
C GLY A 191 -23.97 -4.89 -4.07
N LYS A 192 -23.10 -4.21 -4.82
CA LYS A 192 -21.84 -3.68 -4.29
C LYS A 192 -22.03 -2.28 -3.69
N LYS A 193 -21.07 -1.89 -2.85
CA LYS A 193 -21.00 -0.53 -2.31
C LYS A 193 -20.70 0.47 -3.43
N ALA A 194 -21.26 1.65 -3.31
CA ALA A 194 -20.98 2.75 -4.23
C ALA A 194 -19.68 3.47 -3.83
N ASP A 195 -18.55 2.82 -4.14
CA ASP A 195 -17.21 3.40 -4.08
C ASP A 195 -16.81 3.75 -5.52
N VAL A 196 -16.83 5.04 -5.85
CA VAL A 196 -16.70 5.53 -7.24
C VAL A 196 -15.79 6.75 -7.26
N ILE A 197 -14.89 6.80 -8.21
CA ILE A 197 -14.19 8.02 -8.59
C ILE A 197 -14.57 8.44 -10.01
N ALA A 198 -14.68 9.74 -10.28
CA ALA A 198 -14.79 10.27 -11.63
C ALA A 198 -13.56 11.13 -11.94
N ILE A 199 -13.01 10.90 -13.14
CA ILE A 199 -11.82 11.59 -13.63
C ILE A 199 -12.25 12.59 -14.70
N ASP A 200 -11.73 13.82 -14.62
CA ASP A 200 -11.93 14.82 -15.65
C ASP A 200 -11.08 14.51 -16.90
N ALA A 201 -11.70 13.88 -17.88
CA ALA A 201 -11.05 13.53 -19.14
C ALA A 201 -10.81 14.72 -20.11
N GLN A 202 -11.25 15.91 -19.75
CA GLN A 202 -11.07 17.14 -20.56
C GLN A 202 -9.70 17.80 -20.36
N GLN A 203 -8.81 17.14 -19.62
CA GLN A 203 -7.46 17.66 -19.39
C GLN A 203 -6.57 17.46 -20.63
N PRO A 204 -5.68 18.43 -20.96
CA PRO A 204 -4.81 18.35 -22.15
C PRO A 204 -3.94 17.10 -22.21
N HIS A 205 -3.42 16.63 -21.06
CA HIS A 205 -2.57 15.43 -20.99
C HIS A 205 -3.35 14.11 -21.13
N LEU A 206 -4.68 14.14 -20.93
CA LEU A 206 -5.56 13.00 -21.17
C LEU A 206 -6.18 13.02 -22.57
N ALA A 207 -6.17 14.16 -23.26
CA ALA A 207 -6.77 14.32 -24.57
C ALA A 207 -5.89 13.76 -25.71
N PRO A 208 -6.50 13.18 -26.76
CA PRO A 208 -7.87 12.71 -26.82
C PRO A 208 -8.06 11.45 -25.97
N PHE A 209 -9.09 11.39 -25.15
CA PHE A 209 -9.32 10.23 -24.28
C PHE A 209 -9.61 8.94 -25.09
N GLY A 210 -10.34 9.06 -26.15
CA GLY A 210 -10.47 8.15 -27.29
C GLY A 210 -10.70 6.67 -26.97
N PRO A 211 -10.30 5.79 -27.91
CA PRO A 211 -10.69 4.37 -27.85
C PRO A 211 -9.83 3.51 -26.89
N MET A 212 -8.84 4.09 -26.22
CA MET A 212 -7.95 3.36 -25.29
C MET A 212 -7.97 3.99 -23.89
N PRO A 213 -9.12 3.98 -23.19
CA PRO A 213 -9.27 4.68 -21.91
C PRO A 213 -8.34 4.14 -20.81
N VAL A 214 -8.17 2.85 -20.74
CA VAL A 214 -7.31 2.22 -19.70
C VAL A 214 -5.84 2.63 -19.86
N GLN A 215 -5.34 2.68 -21.09
CA GLN A 215 -3.98 3.15 -21.37
C GLN A 215 -3.83 4.63 -21.01
N ARG A 216 -4.82 5.45 -21.33
CA ARG A 216 -4.80 6.88 -20.96
C ARG A 216 -4.76 7.06 -19.45
N LEU A 217 -5.58 6.31 -18.72
CA LEU A 217 -5.56 6.34 -17.26
C LEU A 217 -4.20 5.94 -16.71
N VAL A 218 -3.70 4.74 -17.04
CA VAL A 218 -2.47 4.21 -16.43
C VAL A 218 -1.22 5.02 -16.82
N TYR A 219 -1.15 5.53 -18.04
CA TYR A 219 0.04 6.27 -18.49
C TYR A 219 0.01 7.77 -18.19
N HIS A 220 -1.17 8.38 -18.11
CA HIS A 220 -1.28 9.83 -18.11
C HIS A 220 -2.08 10.41 -16.95
N ALA A 221 -3.04 9.67 -16.35
CA ALA A 221 -3.82 10.20 -15.24
C ALA A 221 -2.94 10.41 -14.00
N MET A 222 -3.37 11.36 -13.18
CA MET A 222 -2.80 11.72 -11.89
C MET A 222 -3.93 11.87 -10.88
N GLY A 223 -3.62 11.77 -9.59
CA GLY A 223 -4.61 11.96 -8.54
C GLY A 223 -5.37 13.29 -8.64
N GLN A 224 -4.70 14.34 -9.12
CA GLN A 224 -5.33 15.65 -9.34
C GLN A 224 -6.40 15.69 -10.45
N ASP A 225 -6.49 14.67 -11.31
CA ASP A 225 -7.53 14.58 -12.35
C ASP A 225 -8.85 14.03 -11.80
N VAL A 226 -8.84 13.50 -10.59
CA VAL A 226 -10.03 13.02 -9.90
C VAL A 226 -10.88 14.22 -9.50
N ASN A 227 -12.10 14.31 -10.04
CA ASN A 227 -13.02 15.43 -9.81
C ASN A 227 -14.13 15.10 -8.81
N LEU A 228 -14.45 13.81 -8.65
CA LEU A 228 -15.48 13.32 -7.73
C LEU A 228 -14.99 12.07 -7.02
N VAL A 229 -15.22 11.99 -5.72
CA VAL A 229 -15.00 10.77 -4.91
C VAL A 229 -16.25 10.46 -4.11
N ILE A 230 -16.78 9.27 -4.32
CA ILE A 230 -17.90 8.71 -3.54
C ILE A 230 -17.39 7.49 -2.79
N VAL A 231 -17.67 7.40 -1.50
CA VAL A 231 -17.33 6.26 -0.64
C VAL A 231 -18.59 5.77 0.07
N ASN A 232 -18.93 4.52 -0.16
CA ASN A 232 -20.15 3.90 0.41
C ASN A 232 -21.41 4.73 0.16
N GLY A 233 -21.50 5.38 -1.02
CA GLY A 233 -22.63 6.22 -1.44
C GLY A 233 -22.59 7.67 -0.95
N GLU A 234 -21.62 8.07 -0.14
CA GLU A 234 -21.46 9.46 0.31
C GLU A 234 -20.40 10.20 -0.52
N ILE A 235 -20.72 11.43 -0.92
CA ILE A 235 -19.78 12.30 -1.67
C ILE A 235 -18.72 12.82 -0.68
N MET A 236 -17.48 12.40 -0.89
CA MET A 236 -16.33 12.82 -0.09
C MET A 236 -15.59 14.00 -0.70
N MET A 237 -15.62 14.11 -2.03
CA MET A 237 -15.02 15.19 -2.78
C MET A 237 -15.88 15.46 -4.03
N GLU A 238 -16.15 16.73 -4.35
CA GLU A 238 -16.81 17.15 -5.56
C GLU A 238 -16.17 18.43 -6.10
N GLY A 239 -15.97 18.51 -7.40
CA GLY A 239 -15.28 19.65 -8.01
C GLY A 239 -13.88 19.85 -7.44
N ARG A 240 -13.21 18.77 -7.01
CA ARG A 240 -11.89 18.77 -6.35
C ARG A 240 -11.87 19.48 -4.99
N THR A 241 -13.02 19.62 -4.36
CA THR A 241 -13.14 20.19 -3.01
C THR A 241 -13.63 19.09 -2.06
N LEU A 242 -12.93 18.87 -0.97
CA LEU A 242 -13.34 17.92 0.08
C LEU A 242 -14.59 18.43 0.79
N THR A 243 -15.57 17.54 1.02
CA THR A 243 -16.86 17.93 1.61
C THR A 243 -16.84 17.99 3.14
N GLN A 244 -15.87 17.34 3.78
CA GLN A 244 -15.84 17.17 5.24
C GLN A 244 -14.56 17.75 5.90
N ILE A 245 -13.65 18.32 5.09
CA ILE A 245 -12.36 18.84 5.57
C ILE A 245 -12.15 20.23 4.99
N ASP A 246 -11.81 21.19 5.84
CA ASP A 246 -11.26 22.48 5.43
C ASP A 246 -9.79 22.29 5.07
N GLU A 247 -9.49 22.18 3.76
CA GLU A 247 -8.13 21.95 3.27
C GLU A 247 -7.17 23.09 3.64
N LYS A 248 -7.66 24.32 3.67
CA LYS A 248 -6.81 25.49 4.02
C LYS A 248 -6.39 25.43 5.48
N GLN A 249 -7.34 25.12 6.36
CA GLN A 249 -7.06 24.95 7.77
C GLN A 249 -6.13 23.76 8.01
N LEU A 250 -6.38 22.62 7.35
CA LEU A 250 -5.53 21.45 7.46
C LEU A 250 -4.08 21.72 7.03
N ILE A 251 -3.89 22.48 5.94
CA ILE A 251 -2.55 22.88 5.47
C ILE A 251 -1.86 23.77 6.53
N GLN A 252 -2.60 24.69 7.15
CA GLN A 252 -2.03 25.53 8.21
C GLN A 252 -1.67 24.70 9.44
N ASP A 253 -2.57 23.87 9.92
CA ASP A 253 -2.33 22.97 11.06
C ASP A 253 -1.10 22.08 10.83
N THR A 254 -0.92 21.57 9.61
CA THR A 254 0.25 20.75 9.25
C THR A 254 1.55 21.53 9.33
N LYS A 255 1.56 22.80 8.91
CA LYS A 255 2.73 23.67 9.03
C LYS A 255 3.09 23.94 10.49
N ASP A 256 2.08 24.21 11.31
CA ASP A 256 2.26 24.51 12.73
C ASP A 256 2.82 23.26 13.46
N VAL A 257 2.25 22.08 13.21
CA VAL A 257 2.75 20.81 13.76
C VAL A 257 4.18 20.50 13.29
N LEU A 258 4.51 20.79 12.02
CA LEU A 258 5.88 20.61 11.51
C LEU A 258 6.86 21.52 12.25
N ALA A 259 6.54 22.81 12.39
CA ALA A 259 7.39 23.76 13.09
C ALA A 259 7.64 23.34 14.55
N GLU A 260 6.57 22.96 15.26
CA GLU A 260 6.64 22.47 16.63
C GLU A 260 7.47 21.17 16.75
N THR A 261 7.33 20.27 15.80
CA THR A 261 8.08 19.01 15.76
C THR A 261 9.58 19.26 15.55
N LEU A 262 9.93 20.16 14.63
CA LEU A 262 11.33 20.53 14.36
C LEU A 262 11.97 21.25 15.53
N GLU A 263 11.22 22.13 16.22
CA GLU A 263 11.69 22.78 17.45
C GLU A 263 11.97 21.74 18.54
N ARG A 264 11.06 20.82 18.79
CA ARG A 264 11.24 19.73 19.76
C ARG A 264 12.39 18.80 19.42
N ALA A 265 12.66 18.59 18.13
CA ALA A 265 13.80 17.82 17.64
C ALA A 265 15.14 18.58 17.69
N GLY A 266 15.14 19.86 18.02
CA GLY A 266 16.35 20.71 18.05
C GLY A 266 16.83 21.13 16.66
N HIS A 267 15.96 21.08 15.65
CA HIS A 267 16.28 21.41 14.25
C HIS A 267 15.36 22.48 13.65
N PRO A 268 15.04 23.59 14.34
CA PRO A 268 14.12 24.60 13.82
C PRO A 268 14.59 25.21 12.49
N GLN A 269 15.90 25.26 12.26
CA GLN A 269 16.52 25.84 11.07
C GLN A 269 16.28 25.03 9.78
N VAL A 270 15.74 23.81 9.87
CA VAL A 270 15.49 22.96 8.69
C VAL A 270 14.50 23.62 7.73
N CYS A 271 13.50 24.32 8.27
CA CYS A 271 12.52 25.05 7.46
C CYS A 271 13.11 26.24 6.70
N ASP A 272 14.19 26.83 7.22
CA ASP A 272 14.76 28.08 6.73
C ASP A 272 16.01 27.87 5.86
N ASN A 273 16.50 26.62 5.75
CA ASN A 273 17.72 26.33 5.02
C ASN A 273 17.45 25.56 3.72
N PRO A 274 17.29 26.25 2.57
CA PRO A 274 17.03 25.61 1.28
C PRO A 274 18.20 24.75 0.77
N HIS A 275 19.39 24.88 1.37
CA HIS A 275 20.61 24.17 0.97
C HIS A 275 20.88 22.90 1.79
N LEU A 276 20.02 22.57 2.77
CA LEU A 276 20.22 21.41 3.64
C LEU A 276 20.34 20.08 2.85
N TYR A 277 19.77 20.03 1.66
CA TYR A 277 19.76 18.86 0.77
C TYR A 277 20.71 18.97 -0.42
N ASP A 278 21.58 19.99 -0.47
CA ASP A 278 22.60 20.05 -1.52
C ASP A 278 23.79 19.13 -1.15
N LEU A 279 23.70 17.90 -1.59
CA LEU A 279 24.73 16.85 -1.35
C LEU A 279 26.04 17.09 -2.14
N ARG A 280 26.19 18.20 -2.85
CA ARG A 280 27.37 18.56 -3.62
C ARG A 280 28.35 19.48 -2.84
N GLN A 281 28.12 19.69 -1.57
CA GLN A 281 29.05 20.41 -0.68
C GLN A 281 29.91 19.44 0.13
#